data_92debcc749266495dfda0b47a24fdb4b
#
_entry.id   92debcc749266495dfda0b47a24fdb4b
#
_cell.length_a   1.000
_cell.length_b   1.000
_cell.length_c   1.000
_cell.angle_alpha   90.00
_cell.angle_beta   90.00
_cell.angle_gamma   90.00
#
_symmetry.space_group_name_H-M   'P 1'
#
loop_
_entity.id
_entity.type
_entity.pdbx_description
1 polymer ?
#
loop_
_entity_poly.entity_id
_entity_poly.type
_entity_poly.pdbx_seq_one_letter_code
_entity_poly.pdbx_strand_id
1 'polypeptide(L)'
;MENKLLQLSFVNFRKDSFLIVEGKAETENFYIIQSGKVRTYRDIEVSNQDQKILGPGDFVGVISCMSGHSRTETAVALTDVVAISVRRDQYPELIQNNTAIALKIIRTFANKMRVLNETLTLITLKNNIISSFEELFSIASYYERVGKTDLAIYGYYQYMKACPNGIHLNDAKRRFIALKPRSHAVYFETPKETIRSYPKNTMIFSECQSGNEMFIIQDGQVAISKVVDGKEVILAVLKKGDFFGEMALLENKPRSASAIAHEDCRLMAVNRQNFDQMVSTQPQLIARLTTTLADRLWAMTRQMANTQIKEPAHKLIDMIALQLEKGKINCSKGSTYNLNISVYDLANMCGISLEEQNAAITQFMHDPRVQIEGSKIFVKDCYELVKSAALFRKQSR
;
A
#
# COMPACT_ATOMS: atom_id res chain seq x y z
N MET A 1 31.54 -21.67 -0.10
CA MET A 1 30.79 -20.64 0.64
C MET A 1 30.57 -21.18 2.02
N GLU A 2 31.24 -20.61 3.01
CA GLU A 2 31.08 -21.02 4.41
C GLU A 2 29.61 -20.78 4.81
N ASN A 3 28.98 -21.84 5.29
CA ASN A 3 27.67 -21.81 5.91
C ASN A 3 27.79 -21.00 7.22
N LYS A 4 27.64 -19.69 7.14
CA LYS A 4 27.55 -18.85 8.33
C LYS A 4 26.26 -19.27 9.04
N LEU A 5 26.36 -20.05 10.10
CA LEU A 5 25.24 -20.43 10.95
C LEU A 5 24.52 -19.15 11.41
N LEU A 6 23.24 -19.04 11.10
CA LEU A 6 22.37 -17.94 11.51
C LEU A 6 22.41 -17.82 13.05
N GLN A 7 23.15 -16.85 13.57
CA GLN A 7 23.19 -16.56 15.00
C GLN A 7 22.03 -15.64 15.37
N LEU A 8 20.95 -16.22 15.83
CA LEU A 8 19.82 -15.48 16.40
C LEU A 8 20.04 -15.26 17.90
N SER A 9 19.73 -14.06 18.37
CA SER A 9 19.86 -13.69 19.78
C SER A 9 18.52 -13.84 20.49
N PHE A 10 18.52 -14.51 21.64
CA PHE A 10 17.36 -14.50 22.55
C PHE A 10 17.42 -13.27 23.44
N VAL A 11 16.29 -12.59 23.57
CA VAL A 11 16.12 -11.41 24.42
C VAL A 11 14.98 -11.67 25.39
N ASN A 12 15.21 -11.33 26.65
CA ASN A 12 14.21 -11.47 27.72
C ASN A 12 13.64 -10.10 28.07
N PHE A 13 12.32 -10.02 28.12
CA PHE A 13 11.58 -8.83 28.56
C PHE A 13 10.80 -9.18 29.81
N ARG A 14 10.95 -8.39 30.86
CA ARG A 14 10.13 -8.56 32.07
C ARG A 14 8.71 -8.06 31.81
N LYS A 15 7.75 -8.58 32.55
CA LYS A 15 6.40 -8.07 32.58
C LYS A 15 6.40 -6.52 32.69
N ASP A 16 5.50 -5.87 32.00
CA ASP A 16 5.28 -4.42 31.91
C ASP A 16 6.44 -3.63 31.26
N SER A 17 7.48 -4.28 30.71
CA SER A 17 8.52 -3.61 29.92
C SER A 17 8.12 -3.43 28.46
N PHE A 18 8.66 -2.38 27.82
CA PHE A 18 8.47 -2.09 26.41
C PHE A 18 9.41 -2.92 25.54
N LEU A 19 8.88 -3.58 24.50
CA LEU A 19 9.65 -4.20 23.44
C LEU A 19 10.02 -3.17 22.37
N ILE A 20 9.03 -2.37 21.97
CA ILE A 20 9.16 -1.25 21.02
C ILE A 20 8.23 -0.13 21.44
N VAL A 21 8.53 1.12 21.02
CA VAL A 21 7.73 2.31 21.32
C VAL A 21 7.43 3.06 20.02
N GLU A 22 6.16 3.39 19.77
CA GLU A 22 5.71 4.13 18.59
C GLU A 22 6.50 5.43 18.39
N GLY A 23 6.85 5.73 17.14
CA GLY A 23 7.58 6.93 16.75
C GLY A 23 9.10 6.85 16.94
N LYS A 24 9.63 5.83 17.63
CA LYS A 24 11.08 5.66 17.77
C LYS A 24 11.74 5.23 16.47
N ALA A 25 12.95 5.73 16.22
CA ALA A 25 13.74 5.46 15.03
C ALA A 25 14.62 4.19 15.11
N GLU A 26 14.68 3.54 16.27
CA GLU A 26 15.43 2.29 16.50
C GLU A 26 14.69 1.12 15.84
N THR A 27 14.98 0.86 14.57
CA THR A 27 14.23 -0.08 13.74
C THR A 27 15.07 -1.20 13.14
N GLU A 28 16.28 -1.41 13.64
CA GLU A 28 17.18 -2.43 13.09
C GLU A 28 16.69 -3.86 13.29
N ASN A 29 15.93 -4.10 14.37
CA ASN A 29 15.45 -5.43 14.75
C ASN A 29 13.94 -5.53 14.76
N PHE A 30 13.44 -6.75 14.54
CA PHE A 30 12.10 -7.18 14.93
C PHE A 30 12.22 -8.42 15.83
N TYR A 31 11.11 -8.79 16.47
CA TYR A 31 11.08 -9.87 17.46
C TYR A 31 10.10 -10.94 17.08
N ILE A 32 10.47 -12.22 17.28
CA ILE A 32 9.58 -13.39 17.20
C ILE A 32 9.37 -13.88 18.62
N ILE A 33 8.13 -13.88 19.08
CA ILE A 33 7.79 -14.30 20.44
C ILE A 33 7.99 -15.82 20.55
N GLN A 34 8.81 -16.28 21.53
CA GLN A 34 8.98 -17.68 21.85
C GLN A 34 8.07 -18.10 23.00
N SER A 35 7.94 -17.25 24.00
CA SER A 35 7.07 -17.48 25.16
C SER A 35 6.57 -16.15 25.72
N GLY A 36 5.45 -16.20 26.45
CA GLY A 36 4.83 -15.03 27.04
C GLY A 36 3.77 -14.40 26.15
N LYS A 37 3.23 -13.25 26.59
CA LYS A 37 2.19 -12.47 25.92
C LYS A 37 2.61 -11.01 25.80
N VAL A 38 2.35 -10.41 24.64
CA VAL A 38 2.69 -9.02 24.31
C VAL A 38 1.42 -8.33 23.87
N ARG A 39 1.12 -7.15 24.41
CA ARG A 39 0.06 -6.27 23.92
C ARG A 39 0.67 -5.25 22.99
N THR A 40 0.14 -5.14 21.77
CA THR A 40 0.44 -4.04 20.86
C THR A 40 -0.72 -3.05 20.85
N TYR A 41 -0.38 -1.76 20.76
CA TYR A 41 -1.35 -0.67 20.61
C TYR A 41 -0.71 0.50 19.88
N ARG A 42 -1.55 1.41 19.41
CA ARG A 42 -1.14 2.67 18.81
C ARG A 42 -1.66 3.83 19.63
N ASP A 43 -0.92 4.92 19.62
CA ASP A 43 -1.33 6.16 20.26
C ASP A 43 -2.62 6.73 19.66
N ILE A 44 -2.87 6.45 18.37
CA ILE A 44 -4.11 6.78 17.66
C ILE A 44 -4.75 5.45 17.24
N GLU A 45 -5.82 5.07 17.92
CA GLU A 45 -6.62 3.91 17.54
C GLU A 45 -7.49 4.25 16.33
N VAL A 46 -7.30 3.54 15.25
CA VAL A 46 -8.03 3.74 13.99
C VAL A 46 -9.13 2.68 13.83
N SER A 47 -8.98 1.55 14.51
CA SER A 47 -9.93 0.45 14.50
C SER A 47 -9.81 -0.41 15.75
N ASN A 48 -10.87 -1.18 16.08
CA ASN A 48 -10.85 -2.19 17.15
C ASN A 48 -9.76 -3.27 16.95
N GLN A 49 -9.03 -3.25 15.83
CA GLN A 49 -7.92 -4.16 15.54
C GLN A 49 -6.54 -3.61 15.98
N ASP A 50 -6.47 -2.39 16.47
CA ASP A 50 -5.21 -1.74 16.86
C ASP A 50 -4.66 -2.24 18.18
N GLN A 51 -5.52 -2.78 19.05
CA GLN A 51 -5.09 -3.50 20.25
C GLN A 51 -5.09 -5.01 19.98
N LYS A 52 -3.90 -5.61 19.99
CA LYS A 52 -3.75 -7.05 19.83
C LYS A 52 -2.93 -7.64 20.96
N ILE A 53 -3.33 -8.84 21.39
CA ILE A 53 -2.49 -9.69 22.24
C ILE A 53 -1.80 -10.69 21.33
N LEU A 54 -0.48 -10.62 21.32
CA LEU A 54 0.40 -11.52 20.57
C LEU A 54 0.97 -12.58 21.50
N GLY A 55 1.20 -13.77 20.98
CA GLY A 55 1.75 -14.91 21.69
C GLY A 55 2.87 -15.62 20.93
N PRO A 56 3.27 -16.82 21.36
CA PRO A 56 4.33 -17.59 20.71
C PRO A 56 4.12 -17.78 19.22
N GLY A 57 5.17 -17.51 18.43
CA GLY A 57 5.16 -17.56 16.97
C GLY A 57 4.62 -16.30 16.29
N ASP A 58 4.21 -15.27 17.04
CA ASP A 58 3.83 -13.96 16.48
C ASP A 58 5.05 -13.02 16.40
N PHE A 59 4.88 -11.91 15.64
CA PHE A 59 5.95 -10.98 15.30
C PHE A 59 5.66 -9.58 15.83
N VAL A 60 6.70 -8.91 16.34
CA VAL A 60 6.65 -7.54 16.84
C VAL A 60 7.65 -6.67 16.06
N GLY A 61 7.18 -5.54 15.51
CA GLY A 61 8.04 -4.53 14.89
C GLY A 61 8.57 -4.85 13.49
N VAL A 62 8.03 -5.87 12.78
CA VAL A 62 8.50 -6.29 11.44
C VAL A 62 8.33 -5.19 10.41
N ILE A 63 7.20 -4.45 10.42
CA ILE A 63 6.92 -3.37 9.45
C ILE A 63 8.04 -2.35 9.48
N SER A 64 8.34 -1.79 10.64
CA SER A 64 9.36 -0.75 10.80
C SER A 64 10.76 -1.28 10.56
N CYS A 65 11.06 -2.51 10.98
CA CYS A 65 12.35 -3.14 10.73
C CYS A 65 12.60 -3.30 9.23
N MET A 66 11.66 -3.85 8.47
CA MET A 66 11.85 -4.09 7.04
C MET A 66 11.84 -2.79 6.23
N SER A 67 10.95 -1.84 6.54
CA SER A 67 10.87 -0.56 5.85
C SER A 67 11.99 0.43 6.22
N GLY A 68 12.54 0.33 7.43
CA GLY A 68 13.53 1.28 7.95
C GLY A 68 12.94 2.62 8.36
N HIS A 69 11.64 2.70 8.51
CA HIS A 69 10.93 3.87 9.04
C HIS A 69 10.67 3.72 10.54
N SER A 70 10.26 4.81 11.20
CA SER A 70 9.94 4.82 12.63
C SER A 70 8.91 3.76 13.02
N ARG A 71 8.92 3.35 14.29
CA ARG A 71 7.98 2.37 14.85
C ARG A 71 6.53 2.85 14.66
N THR A 72 5.66 1.97 14.18
CA THR A 72 4.24 2.25 13.90
C THR A 72 3.30 1.86 15.02
N GLU A 73 3.83 1.23 16.08
CA GLU A 73 3.07 0.73 17.21
C GLU A 73 3.96 0.65 18.46
N THR A 74 3.35 0.66 19.63
CA THR A 74 3.98 0.34 20.91
C THR A 74 3.66 -1.09 21.28
N ALA A 75 4.64 -1.84 21.77
CA ALA A 75 4.48 -3.22 22.24
C ALA A 75 4.99 -3.36 23.68
N VAL A 76 4.13 -3.88 24.57
CA VAL A 76 4.38 -4.06 26.00
C VAL A 76 4.22 -5.53 26.40
N ALA A 77 5.15 -6.05 27.17
CA ALA A 77 5.09 -7.40 27.73
C ALA A 77 3.99 -7.49 28.81
N LEU A 78 2.97 -8.31 28.60
CA LEU A 78 1.93 -8.60 29.59
C LEU A 78 2.35 -9.64 30.62
N THR A 79 3.31 -10.47 30.29
CA THR A 79 3.99 -11.47 31.13
C THR A 79 5.47 -11.35 30.89
N ASP A 80 6.30 -12.11 31.59
CA ASP A 80 7.68 -12.29 31.14
C ASP A 80 7.69 -12.90 29.74
N VAL A 81 8.51 -12.34 28.82
CA VAL A 81 8.56 -12.71 27.42
C VAL A 81 9.98 -13.09 27.04
N VAL A 82 10.10 -14.23 26.37
CA VAL A 82 11.32 -14.61 25.64
C VAL A 82 11.06 -14.41 24.16
N ALA A 83 11.91 -13.67 23.48
CA ALA A 83 11.79 -13.40 22.06
C ALA A 83 13.11 -13.63 21.32
N ILE A 84 13.03 -14.05 20.07
CA ILE A 84 14.17 -14.05 19.15
C ILE A 84 14.26 -12.67 18.52
N SER A 85 15.40 -12.00 18.67
CA SER A 85 15.73 -10.76 17.98
C SER A 85 16.31 -11.09 16.61
N VAL A 86 15.71 -10.52 15.56
CA VAL A 86 16.13 -10.71 14.16
C VAL A 86 16.43 -9.35 13.55
N ARG A 87 17.65 -9.18 13.05
CA ARG A 87 18.04 -7.98 12.30
C ARG A 87 17.56 -8.06 10.85
N ARG A 88 17.38 -6.89 10.22
CA ARG A 88 16.98 -6.81 8.81
C ARG A 88 17.90 -7.60 7.88
N ASP A 89 19.22 -7.52 8.09
CA ASP A 89 20.23 -8.21 7.27
C ASP A 89 20.20 -9.74 7.44
N GLN A 90 19.70 -10.24 8.56
CA GLN A 90 19.53 -11.67 8.85
C GLN A 90 18.24 -12.26 8.26
N TYR A 91 17.30 -11.39 7.83
CA TYR A 91 15.99 -11.86 7.36
C TYR A 91 16.06 -12.81 6.16
N PRO A 92 16.86 -12.57 5.09
CA PRO A 92 16.97 -13.51 3.97
C PRO A 92 17.43 -14.91 4.40
N GLU A 93 18.38 -15.00 5.31
CA GLU A 93 18.88 -16.27 5.84
C GLU A 93 17.83 -16.96 6.74
N LEU A 94 17.12 -16.19 7.57
CA LEU A 94 16.03 -16.71 8.40
C LEU A 94 14.94 -17.37 7.53
N ILE A 95 14.48 -16.73 6.45
CA ILE A 95 13.43 -17.25 5.59
C ILE A 95 13.90 -18.41 4.71
N GLN A 96 15.18 -18.47 4.35
CA GLN A 96 15.77 -19.61 3.66
C GLN A 96 15.69 -20.88 4.51
N ASN A 97 15.94 -20.75 5.81
CA ASN A 97 15.88 -21.84 6.77
C ASN A 97 14.45 -22.14 7.28
N ASN A 98 13.53 -21.17 7.16
CA ASN A 98 12.14 -21.32 7.59
C ASN A 98 11.17 -20.52 6.71
N THR A 99 10.77 -21.11 5.60
CA THR A 99 9.85 -20.49 4.63
C THR A 99 8.46 -20.18 5.20
N ALA A 100 8.02 -20.92 6.22
CA ALA A 100 6.73 -20.68 6.88
C ALA A 100 6.67 -19.31 7.56
N ILE A 101 7.80 -18.83 8.11
CA ILE A 101 7.91 -17.50 8.71
C ILE A 101 7.68 -16.43 7.62
N ALA A 102 8.33 -16.55 6.46
CA ALA A 102 8.15 -15.61 5.36
C ALA A 102 6.69 -15.54 4.91
N LEU A 103 6.07 -16.69 4.67
CA LEU A 103 4.66 -16.77 4.26
C LEU A 103 3.72 -16.15 5.30
N LYS A 104 3.94 -16.40 6.60
CA LYS A 104 3.15 -15.80 7.68
C LYS A 104 3.28 -14.28 7.70
N ILE A 105 4.49 -13.74 7.57
CA ILE A 105 4.73 -12.29 7.55
C ILE A 105 4.04 -11.66 6.33
N ILE A 106 4.27 -12.20 5.12
CA ILE A 106 3.75 -11.65 3.88
C ILE A 106 2.20 -11.68 3.87
N ARG A 107 1.59 -12.79 4.29
CA ARG A 107 0.12 -12.89 4.42
C ARG A 107 -0.44 -11.89 5.44
N THR A 108 0.24 -11.72 6.58
CA THR A 108 -0.16 -10.73 7.59
C THR A 108 -0.10 -9.31 7.02
N PHE A 109 0.94 -9.00 6.21
CA PHE A 109 1.07 -7.71 5.56
C PHE A 109 -0.02 -7.47 4.52
N ALA A 110 -0.29 -8.46 3.66
CA ALA A 110 -1.35 -8.37 2.66
C ALA A 110 -2.72 -8.09 3.29
N ASN A 111 -3.07 -8.83 4.36
CA ASN A 111 -4.33 -8.63 5.08
C ASN A 111 -4.41 -7.24 5.75
N LYS A 112 -3.34 -6.79 6.43
CA LYS A 112 -3.29 -5.44 7.02
C LYS A 112 -3.43 -4.35 5.96
N MET A 113 -2.77 -4.50 4.80
CA MET A 113 -2.85 -3.55 3.67
C MET A 113 -4.28 -3.43 3.15
N ARG A 114 -4.99 -4.55 2.99
CA ARG A 114 -6.38 -4.55 2.53
C ARG A 114 -7.28 -3.78 3.49
N VAL A 115 -7.23 -4.10 4.78
CA VAL A 115 -8.03 -3.41 5.80
C VAL A 115 -7.73 -1.91 5.81
N LEU A 116 -6.45 -1.52 5.79
CA LEU A 116 -6.08 -0.10 5.75
C LEU A 116 -6.54 0.59 4.47
N ASN A 117 -6.43 -0.10 3.31
CA ASN A 117 -6.87 0.46 2.03
C ASN A 117 -8.40 0.67 2.00
N GLU A 118 -9.17 -0.30 2.47
CA GLU A 118 -10.63 -0.18 2.60
C GLU A 118 -11.01 0.97 3.54
N THR A 119 -10.37 1.05 4.72
CA THR A 119 -10.64 2.11 5.69
C THR A 119 -10.23 3.50 5.16
N LEU A 120 -9.05 3.63 4.55
CA LEU A 120 -8.61 4.89 3.93
C LEU A 120 -9.59 5.33 2.83
N THR A 121 -10.02 4.41 1.98
CA THR A 121 -10.98 4.73 0.91
C THR A 121 -12.33 5.20 1.48
N LEU A 122 -12.83 4.55 2.54
CA LEU A 122 -14.06 4.98 3.24
C LEU A 122 -13.93 6.40 3.80
N ILE A 123 -12.81 6.71 4.44
CA ILE A 123 -12.59 8.01 5.10
C ILE A 123 -12.33 9.11 4.07
N THR A 124 -11.46 8.87 3.09
CA THR A 124 -11.02 9.92 2.15
C THR A 124 -12.02 10.15 1.02
N LEU A 125 -12.75 9.12 0.62
CA LEU A 125 -13.64 9.18 -0.56
C LEU A 125 -15.13 9.06 -0.19
N LYS A 126 -15.46 8.96 1.12
CA LYS A 126 -16.84 8.86 1.65
C LYS A 126 -17.71 7.80 0.96
N ASN A 127 -17.09 6.77 0.40
CA ASN A 127 -17.78 5.78 -0.42
C ASN A 127 -17.88 4.43 0.29
N ASN A 128 -19.08 3.84 0.29
CA ASN A 128 -19.29 2.47 0.78
C ASN A 128 -18.73 1.48 -0.24
N ILE A 129 -17.55 0.94 0.04
CA ILE A 129 -16.92 -0.06 -0.82
C ILE A 129 -17.65 -1.39 -0.62
N ILE A 130 -18.56 -1.70 -1.48
CA ILE A 130 -19.01 -3.07 -1.69
C ILE A 130 -18.10 -3.63 -2.80
N SER A 131 -17.02 -4.34 -2.43
CA SER A 131 -16.20 -5.07 -3.40
C SER A 131 -17.01 -6.24 -3.97
N SER A 132 -17.92 -5.94 -4.88
CA SER A 132 -18.75 -6.91 -5.57
C SER A 132 -18.29 -7.03 -7.02
N PHE A 133 -18.42 -8.22 -7.62
CA PHE A 133 -18.21 -8.40 -9.04
C PHE A 133 -19.17 -7.55 -9.90
N GLU A 134 -20.31 -7.13 -9.37
CA GLU A 134 -21.23 -6.19 -10.03
C GLU A 134 -20.59 -4.83 -10.31
N GLU A 135 -19.63 -4.38 -9.48
CA GLU A 135 -18.87 -3.14 -9.70
C GLU A 135 -18.04 -3.14 -10.99
N LEU A 136 -17.68 -4.32 -11.53
CA LEU A 136 -16.99 -4.42 -12.82
C LEU A 136 -17.80 -3.74 -13.95
N PHE A 137 -19.14 -3.79 -13.89
CA PHE A 137 -19.98 -3.09 -14.84
C PHE A 137 -19.88 -1.56 -14.69
N SER A 138 -19.90 -1.05 -13.47
CA SER A 138 -19.77 0.38 -13.17
C SER A 138 -18.41 0.93 -13.61
N ILE A 139 -17.32 0.17 -13.35
CA ILE A 139 -15.97 0.50 -13.78
C ILE A 139 -15.88 0.52 -15.33
N ALA A 140 -16.42 -0.49 -16.00
CA ALA A 140 -16.46 -0.54 -17.47
C ALA A 140 -17.24 0.64 -18.06
N SER A 141 -18.40 0.96 -17.48
CA SER A 141 -19.23 2.09 -17.89
C SER A 141 -18.55 3.44 -17.71
N TYR A 142 -17.73 3.57 -16.65
CA TYR A 142 -16.88 4.75 -16.47
C TYR A 142 -15.89 4.90 -17.63
N TYR A 143 -15.12 3.84 -17.95
CA TYR A 143 -14.13 3.89 -19.03
C TYR A 143 -14.77 4.14 -20.40
N GLU A 144 -15.97 3.59 -20.66
CA GLU A 144 -16.75 3.89 -21.86
C GLU A 144 -17.10 5.37 -21.95
N ARG A 145 -17.62 5.96 -20.85
CA ARG A 145 -18.02 7.37 -20.79
C ARG A 145 -16.85 8.33 -21.04
N VAL A 146 -15.65 7.98 -20.57
CA VAL A 146 -14.44 8.81 -20.77
C VAL A 146 -13.69 8.45 -22.06
N GLY A 147 -14.27 7.64 -22.95
CA GLY A 147 -13.71 7.31 -24.27
C GLY A 147 -12.54 6.33 -24.26
N LYS A 148 -12.24 5.69 -23.13
CA LYS A 148 -11.19 4.66 -23.01
C LYS A 148 -11.76 3.28 -23.42
N THR A 149 -12.02 3.11 -24.73
CA THR A 149 -12.74 1.97 -25.30
C THR A 149 -12.12 0.63 -24.95
N ASP A 150 -10.79 0.49 -25.02
CA ASP A 150 -10.08 -0.77 -24.75
C ASP A 150 -10.20 -1.19 -23.27
N LEU A 151 -10.19 -0.23 -22.35
CA LEU A 151 -10.38 -0.49 -20.92
C LEU A 151 -11.85 -0.85 -20.63
N ALA A 152 -12.80 -0.16 -21.29
CA ALA A 152 -14.22 -0.42 -21.14
C ALA A 152 -14.61 -1.84 -21.60
N ILE A 153 -14.18 -2.24 -22.79
CA ILE A 153 -14.49 -3.55 -23.36
C ILE A 153 -13.88 -4.68 -22.51
N TYR A 154 -12.68 -4.48 -21.98
CA TYR A 154 -12.06 -5.41 -21.02
C TYR A 154 -12.93 -5.57 -19.77
N GLY A 155 -13.38 -4.46 -19.18
CA GLY A 155 -14.23 -4.46 -17.98
C GLY A 155 -15.58 -5.17 -18.22
N TYR A 156 -16.27 -4.90 -19.34
CA TYR A 156 -17.49 -5.61 -19.70
C TYR A 156 -17.27 -7.10 -19.91
N TYR A 157 -16.17 -7.49 -20.53
CA TYR A 157 -15.83 -8.91 -20.67
C TYR A 157 -15.64 -9.59 -19.31
N GLN A 158 -14.90 -8.96 -18.40
CA GLN A 158 -14.66 -9.51 -17.05
C GLN A 158 -15.96 -9.57 -16.24
N TYR A 159 -16.83 -8.56 -16.39
CA TYR A 159 -18.17 -8.60 -15.79
C TYR A 159 -19.01 -9.78 -16.26
N MET A 160 -19.12 -9.96 -17.57
CA MET A 160 -19.88 -11.09 -18.15
C MET A 160 -19.38 -12.45 -17.68
N LYS A 161 -18.06 -12.57 -17.50
CA LYS A 161 -17.39 -13.79 -16.99
C LYS A 161 -17.65 -14.02 -15.50
N ALA A 162 -17.61 -12.97 -14.69
CA ALA A 162 -17.77 -13.04 -13.24
C ALA A 162 -19.23 -13.13 -12.80
N CYS A 163 -20.15 -12.50 -13.55
CA CYS A 163 -21.58 -12.38 -13.25
C CYS A 163 -22.45 -12.95 -14.36
N PRO A 164 -22.42 -14.28 -14.62
CA PRO A 164 -23.21 -14.90 -15.71
C PRO A 164 -24.74 -14.77 -15.54
N ASN A 165 -25.19 -14.43 -14.35
CA ASN A 165 -26.58 -14.15 -14.00
C ASN A 165 -26.75 -12.72 -13.42
N GLY A 166 -25.78 -11.82 -13.64
CA GLY A 166 -25.78 -10.47 -13.11
C GLY A 166 -26.87 -9.60 -13.71
N ILE A 167 -27.33 -8.60 -12.96
CA ILE A 167 -28.44 -7.73 -13.36
C ILE A 167 -28.13 -6.92 -14.62
N HIS A 168 -26.86 -6.65 -14.90
CA HIS A 168 -26.41 -5.88 -16.07
C HIS A 168 -25.90 -6.77 -17.22
N LEU A 169 -26.09 -8.11 -17.17
CA LEU A 169 -25.51 -9.03 -18.16
C LEU A 169 -25.88 -8.68 -19.61
N ASN A 170 -27.18 -8.43 -19.87
CA ASN A 170 -27.66 -8.12 -21.21
C ASN A 170 -27.16 -6.75 -21.71
N ASP A 171 -27.05 -5.77 -20.81
CA ASP A 171 -26.50 -4.46 -21.14
C ASP A 171 -25.00 -4.55 -21.42
N ALA A 172 -24.25 -5.28 -20.59
CA ALA A 172 -22.82 -5.55 -20.81
C ALA A 172 -22.55 -6.22 -22.15
N LYS A 173 -23.35 -7.23 -22.54
CA LYS A 173 -23.24 -7.90 -23.84
C LYS A 173 -23.47 -6.92 -25.00
N ARG A 174 -24.52 -6.11 -24.90
CA ARG A 174 -24.88 -5.10 -25.92
C ARG A 174 -23.74 -4.10 -26.11
N ARG A 175 -23.22 -3.53 -25.01
CA ARG A 175 -22.12 -2.56 -25.03
C ARG A 175 -20.82 -3.18 -25.51
N PHE A 176 -20.49 -4.39 -25.06
CA PHE A 176 -19.32 -5.13 -25.55
C PHE A 176 -19.36 -5.29 -27.09
N ILE A 177 -20.51 -5.73 -27.65
CA ILE A 177 -20.67 -5.92 -29.11
C ILE A 177 -20.51 -4.58 -29.83
N ALA A 178 -21.11 -3.49 -29.30
CA ALA A 178 -21.06 -2.16 -29.91
C ALA A 178 -19.64 -1.56 -29.90
N LEU A 179 -18.86 -1.82 -28.87
CA LEU A 179 -17.50 -1.28 -28.71
C LEU A 179 -16.45 -2.13 -29.44
N LYS A 180 -16.65 -3.45 -29.60
CA LYS A 180 -15.69 -4.38 -30.17
C LYS A 180 -15.09 -3.94 -31.52
N PRO A 181 -15.84 -3.41 -32.50
CA PRO A 181 -15.30 -2.95 -33.77
C PRO A 181 -14.34 -1.75 -33.68
N ARG A 182 -14.39 -1.02 -32.56
CA ARG A 182 -13.58 0.18 -32.30
C ARG A 182 -12.43 -0.08 -31.32
N SER A 183 -12.31 -1.31 -30.82
CA SER A 183 -11.34 -1.68 -29.80
C SER A 183 -10.18 -2.43 -30.39
N HIS A 184 -8.99 -2.14 -29.90
CA HIS A 184 -7.74 -2.86 -30.15
C HIS A 184 -7.38 -3.80 -29.00
N ALA A 185 -8.25 -3.94 -27.98
CA ALA A 185 -8.02 -4.80 -26.83
C ALA A 185 -7.91 -6.28 -27.25
N VAL A 186 -6.81 -6.93 -26.86
CA VAL A 186 -6.50 -8.32 -27.23
C VAL A 186 -6.31 -9.25 -26.01
N TYR A 187 -6.14 -8.67 -24.81
CA TYR A 187 -5.80 -9.43 -23.61
C TYR A 187 -7.03 -9.64 -22.70
N PHE A 188 -8.09 -10.24 -23.23
CA PHE A 188 -9.30 -10.54 -22.44
C PHE A 188 -9.11 -11.70 -21.46
N GLU A 189 -8.31 -12.69 -21.87
CA GLU A 189 -7.93 -13.82 -21.03
C GLU A 189 -6.51 -13.67 -20.53
N THR A 190 -6.24 -14.28 -19.39
CA THR A 190 -4.89 -14.30 -18.81
C THR A 190 -3.96 -15.13 -19.69
N PRO A 191 -2.89 -14.53 -20.26
CA PRO A 191 -1.92 -15.29 -21.04
C PRO A 191 -1.27 -16.39 -20.19
N LYS A 192 -0.90 -17.51 -20.81
CA LYS A 192 -0.27 -18.63 -20.11
C LYS A 192 1.24 -18.44 -19.86
N GLU A 193 1.85 -17.56 -20.61
CA GLU A 193 3.27 -17.25 -20.53
C GLU A 193 3.63 -16.63 -19.19
N THR A 194 4.79 -17.00 -18.65
CA THR A 194 5.32 -16.40 -17.42
C THR A 194 5.80 -14.97 -17.66
N ILE A 195 6.40 -14.69 -18.82
CA ILE A 195 6.79 -13.33 -19.22
C ILE A 195 5.79 -12.81 -20.23
N ARG A 196 5.17 -11.67 -19.93
CA ARG A 196 4.09 -11.09 -20.72
C ARG A 196 4.41 -9.64 -21.06
N SER A 197 4.13 -9.25 -22.30
CA SER A 197 4.28 -7.86 -22.77
C SER A 197 2.91 -7.23 -22.90
N TYR A 198 2.76 -6.03 -22.36
CA TYR A 198 1.52 -5.25 -22.42
C TYR A 198 1.82 -3.88 -23.03
N PRO A 199 1.21 -3.54 -24.18
CA PRO A 199 1.30 -2.21 -24.74
C PRO A 199 0.73 -1.16 -23.80
N LYS A 200 1.18 0.07 -23.93
CA LYS A 200 0.64 1.24 -23.21
C LYS A 200 -0.88 1.29 -23.28
N ASN A 201 -1.51 1.71 -22.18
CA ASN A 201 -2.96 1.82 -22.00
C ASN A 201 -3.72 0.46 -22.02
N THR A 202 -3.03 -0.66 -21.93
CA THR A 202 -3.67 -1.98 -21.80
C THR A 202 -4.05 -2.27 -20.35
N MET A 203 -5.27 -2.74 -20.10
CA MET A 203 -5.69 -3.26 -18.80
C MET A 203 -5.02 -4.61 -18.54
N ILE A 204 -4.23 -4.71 -17.48
CA ILE A 204 -3.60 -5.96 -17.02
C ILE A 204 -4.62 -6.75 -16.20
N PHE A 205 -5.31 -6.06 -15.30
CA PHE A 205 -6.49 -6.55 -14.58
C PHE A 205 -7.33 -5.37 -14.06
N SER A 206 -8.61 -5.60 -13.87
CA SER A 206 -9.55 -4.62 -13.32
C SER A 206 -9.70 -4.77 -11.80
N GLU A 207 -9.96 -3.69 -11.10
CA GLU A 207 -10.53 -3.71 -9.75
C GLU A 207 -11.76 -4.63 -9.72
N CYS A 208 -11.99 -5.29 -8.59
CA CYS A 208 -13.06 -6.29 -8.36
C CYS A 208 -12.95 -7.58 -9.21
N GLN A 209 -11.99 -7.71 -10.13
CA GLN A 209 -11.74 -8.95 -10.85
C GLN A 209 -11.12 -10.02 -9.95
N SER A 210 -11.47 -11.28 -10.15
CA SER A 210 -10.77 -12.41 -9.53
C SER A 210 -9.30 -12.44 -9.95
N GLY A 211 -8.40 -12.80 -9.04
CA GLY A 211 -6.98 -12.85 -9.35
C GLY A 211 -6.24 -13.89 -8.51
N ASN A 212 -5.42 -14.69 -9.20
CA ASN A 212 -4.58 -15.75 -8.61
C ASN A 212 -3.10 -15.60 -8.94
N GLU A 213 -2.71 -14.45 -9.48
CA GLU A 213 -1.33 -14.12 -9.85
C GLU A 213 -0.93 -12.75 -9.32
N MET A 214 0.34 -12.61 -9.04
CA MET A 214 1.03 -11.32 -8.85
C MET A 214 2.01 -11.10 -10.00
N PHE A 215 2.50 -9.88 -10.11
CA PHE A 215 3.40 -9.48 -11.19
C PHE A 215 4.64 -8.77 -10.65
N ILE A 216 5.76 -8.99 -11.34
CA ILE A 216 7.02 -8.28 -11.14
C ILE A 216 7.32 -7.52 -12.44
N ILE A 217 7.49 -6.21 -12.36
CA ILE A 217 7.78 -5.37 -13.51
C ILE A 217 9.24 -5.61 -13.94
N GLN A 218 9.42 -6.18 -15.14
CA GLN A 218 10.74 -6.39 -15.75
C GLN A 218 11.19 -5.16 -16.52
N ASP A 219 10.24 -4.44 -17.13
CA ASP A 219 10.47 -3.21 -17.88
C ASP A 219 9.20 -2.38 -18.01
N GLY A 220 9.33 -1.06 -18.23
CA GLY A 220 8.21 -0.12 -18.34
C GLY A 220 7.58 0.28 -17.00
N GLN A 221 6.36 0.82 -17.06
CA GLN A 221 5.64 1.35 -15.89
C GLN A 221 4.19 0.89 -15.89
N VAL A 222 3.63 0.67 -14.68
CA VAL A 222 2.24 0.26 -14.46
C VAL A 222 1.55 1.23 -13.52
N ALA A 223 0.42 1.79 -13.94
CA ALA A 223 -0.44 2.60 -13.09
C ALA A 223 -1.41 1.71 -12.31
N ILE A 224 -1.49 1.91 -11.01
CA ILE A 224 -2.48 1.32 -10.12
C ILE A 224 -3.54 2.38 -9.86
N SER A 225 -4.80 2.10 -10.21
CA SER A 225 -5.89 3.07 -10.10
C SER A 225 -7.18 2.46 -9.58
N LYS A 226 -8.06 3.34 -9.08
CA LYS A 226 -9.44 3.02 -8.69
C LYS A 226 -10.41 3.97 -9.39
N VAL A 227 -11.61 3.48 -9.66
CA VAL A 227 -12.71 4.34 -10.07
C VAL A 227 -13.60 4.62 -8.85
N VAL A 228 -13.64 5.88 -8.42
CA VAL A 228 -14.38 6.33 -7.24
C VAL A 228 -15.22 7.54 -7.62
N ASP A 229 -16.50 7.52 -7.30
CA ASP A 229 -17.46 8.59 -7.61
C ASP A 229 -17.40 9.05 -9.09
N GLY A 230 -17.23 8.07 -9.99
CA GLY A 230 -17.17 8.34 -11.43
C GLY A 230 -15.91 9.10 -11.87
N LYS A 231 -14.81 9.00 -11.11
CA LYS A 231 -13.49 9.53 -11.45
C LYS A 231 -12.43 8.46 -11.24
N GLU A 232 -11.43 8.42 -12.10
CA GLU A 232 -10.25 7.58 -11.92
C GLU A 232 -9.24 8.28 -11.00
N VAL A 233 -8.84 7.59 -9.94
CA VAL A 233 -7.82 8.05 -9.00
C VAL A 233 -6.61 7.14 -9.14
N ILE A 234 -5.47 7.71 -9.54
CA ILE A 234 -4.19 6.99 -9.61
C ILE A 234 -3.62 6.89 -8.19
N LEU A 235 -3.49 5.67 -7.69
CA LEU A 235 -2.95 5.38 -6.37
C LEU A 235 -1.42 5.31 -6.38
N ALA A 236 -0.84 4.78 -7.46
CA ALA A 236 0.60 4.66 -7.65
C ALA A 236 0.96 4.46 -9.12
N VAL A 237 2.17 4.90 -9.51
CA VAL A 237 2.84 4.48 -10.75
C VAL A 237 4.05 3.64 -10.35
N LEU A 238 4.02 2.37 -10.70
CA LEU A 238 5.03 1.38 -10.38
C LEU A 238 6.03 1.24 -11.52
N LYS A 239 7.27 0.95 -11.19
CA LYS A 239 8.39 0.88 -12.12
C LYS A 239 9.13 -0.45 -12.06
N LYS A 240 10.11 -0.62 -12.94
CA LYS A 240 10.96 -1.81 -13.00
C LYS A 240 11.43 -2.28 -11.61
N GLY A 241 11.18 -3.54 -11.33
CA GLY A 241 11.50 -4.23 -10.09
C GLY A 241 10.44 -4.11 -8.99
N ASP A 242 9.35 -3.35 -9.21
CA ASP A 242 8.22 -3.31 -8.29
C ASP A 242 7.30 -4.54 -8.46
N PHE A 243 6.52 -4.82 -7.39
CA PHE A 243 5.57 -5.91 -7.30
C PHE A 243 4.15 -5.35 -7.22
N PHE A 244 3.17 -6.04 -7.84
CA PHE A 244 1.76 -5.70 -7.71
C PHE A 244 0.85 -6.91 -7.91
N GLY A 245 -0.41 -6.80 -7.47
CA GLY A 245 -1.40 -7.88 -7.54
C GLY A 245 -1.22 -8.97 -6.49
N GLU A 246 -0.26 -8.84 -5.60
CA GLU A 246 0.08 -9.78 -4.53
C GLU A 246 -1.06 -10.03 -3.54
N MET A 247 -1.86 -9.00 -3.26
CA MET A 247 -2.96 -9.10 -2.30
C MET A 247 -4.01 -10.13 -2.72
N ALA A 248 -4.38 -10.16 -4.01
CA ALA A 248 -5.34 -11.13 -4.51
C ALA A 248 -4.78 -12.56 -4.50
N LEU A 249 -3.50 -12.73 -4.86
CA LEU A 249 -2.81 -14.03 -4.79
C LEU A 249 -2.76 -14.58 -3.37
N LEU A 250 -2.41 -13.75 -2.38
CA LEU A 250 -2.14 -14.17 -1.01
C LEU A 250 -3.40 -14.43 -0.20
N GLU A 251 -4.48 -13.65 -0.45
CA GLU A 251 -5.72 -13.71 0.31
C GLU A 251 -6.87 -14.46 -0.40
N ASN A 252 -6.69 -14.79 -1.68
CA ASN A 252 -7.74 -15.38 -2.52
C ASN A 252 -9.01 -14.51 -2.57
N LYS A 253 -8.83 -13.20 -2.67
CA LYS A 253 -9.90 -12.17 -2.76
C LYS A 253 -9.80 -11.43 -4.10
N PRO A 254 -10.86 -10.73 -4.53
CA PRO A 254 -10.82 -9.90 -5.73
C PRO A 254 -9.72 -8.83 -5.68
N ARG A 255 -9.32 -8.33 -6.86
CA ARG A 255 -8.38 -7.23 -7.03
C ARG A 255 -8.88 -5.98 -6.31
N SER A 256 -8.04 -5.35 -5.50
CA SER A 256 -8.38 -4.15 -4.72
C SER A 256 -8.26 -2.84 -5.51
N ALA A 257 -7.67 -2.90 -6.71
CA ALA A 257 -7.48 -1.78 -7.63
C ALA A 257 -7.27 -2.33 -9.05
N SER A 258 -7.41 -1.49 -10.06
CA SER A 258 -7.05 -1.78 -11.45
C SER A 258 -5.57 -1.58 -11.68
N ALA A 259 -4.97 -2.37 -12.59
CA ALA A 259 -3.61 -2.22 -13.07
C ALA A 259 -3.62 -1.99 -14.58
N ILE A 260 -3.03 -0.89 -15.03
CA ILE A 260 -3.00 -0.45 -16.42
C ILE A 260 -1.55 -0.18 -16.82
N ALA A 261 -1.13 -0.67 -17.97
CA ALA A 261 0.18 -0.36 -18.53
C ALA A 261 0.29 1.15 -18.80
N HIS A 262 1.09 1.87 -18.01
CA HIS A 262 1.31 3.31 -18.16
C HIS A 262 2.25 3.62 -19.34
N GLU A 263 3.16 2.71 -19.60
CA GLU A 263 4.05 2.62 -20.75
C GLU A 263 4.00 1.18 -21.27
N ASP A 264 4.61 0.91 -22.43
CA ASP A 264 4.85 -0.46 -22.86
C ASP A 264 5.62 -1.19 -21.76
N CYS A 265 5.10 -2.29 -21.27
CA CYS A 265 5.71 -2.98 -20.15
C CYS A 265 5.86 -4.47 -20.37
N ARG A 266 6.90 -5.04 -19.74
CA ARG A 266 7.15 -6.48 -19.67
C ARG A 266 7.07 -6.94 -18.23
N LEU A 267 6.18 -7.89 -17.97
CA LEU A 267 5.84 -8.37 -16.65
C LEU A 267 6.17 -9.85 -16.51
N MET A 268 6.70 -10.24 -15.36
CA MET A 268 6.80 -11.63 -14.95
C MET A 268 5.59 -11.96 -14.06
N ALA A 269 4.75 -12.87 -14.52
CA ALA A 269 3.60 -13.38 -13.78
C ALA A 269 4.03 -14.50 -12.83
N VAL A 270 3.55 -14.43 -11.58
CA VAL A 270 3.85 -15.41 -10.53
C VAL A 270 2.51 -15.90 -9.97
N ASN A 271 2.15 -17.15 -10.25
CA ASN A 271 1.00 -17.80 -9.65
C ASN A 271 1.33 -18.36 -8.25
N ARG A 272 0.37 -18.93 -7.55
CA ARG A 272 0.55 -19.45 -6.19
C ARG A 272 1.64 -20.51 -6.09
N GLN A 273 1.65 -21.48 -7.02
CA GLN A 273 2.64 -22.56 -7.02
C GLN A 273 4.06 -22.03 -7.24
N ASN A 274 4.22 -21.13 -8.20
CA ASN A 274 5.51 -20.48 -8.47
C ASN A 274 5.93 -19.57 -7.31
N PHE A 275 4.98 -18.94 -6.60
CA PHE A 275 5.26 -18.13 -5.43
C PHE A 275 5.80 -18.99 -4.27
N ASP A 276 5.16 -20.11 -3.97
CA ASP A 276 5.61 -21.02 -2.91
C ASP A 276 7.02 -21.58 -3.22
N GLN A 277 7.30 -21.91 -4.48
CA GLN A 277 8.64 -22.29 -4.93
C GLN A 277 9.64 -21.11 -4.80
N MET A 278 9.24 -19.91 -5.17
CA MET A 278 10.09 -18.72 -5.07
C MET A 278 10.47 -18.40 -3.62
N VAL A 279 9.57 -18.64 -2.66
CA VAL A 279 9.86 -18.44 -1.23
C VAL A 279 11.01 -19.34 -0.76
N SER A 280 11.07 -20.57 -1.23
CA SER A 280 12.12 -21.53 -0.85
C SER A 280 13.42 -21.34 -1.62
N THR A 281 13.36 -20.88 -2.88
CA THR A 281 14.53 -20.86 -3.78
C THR A 281 15.15 -19.48 -3.96
N GLN A 282 14.42 -18.38 -3.66
CA GLN A 282 14.83 -17.01 -3.91
C GLN A 282 14.64 -16.09 -2.68
N PRO A 283 15.33 -16.35 -1.56
CA PRO A 283 15.11 -15.63 -0.31
C PRO A 283 15.37 -14.13 -0.42
N GLN A 284 16.31 -13.70 -1.28
CA GLN A 284 16.59 -12.27 -1.52
C GLN A 284 15.42 -11.56 -2.20
N LEU A 285 14.74 -12.22 -3.15
CA LEU A 285 13.58 -11.66 -3.83
C LEU A 285 12.39 -11.56 -2.87
N ILE A 286 12.21 -12.56 -2.02
CA ILE A 286 11.19 -12.56 -0.96
C ILE A 286 11.47 -11.48 0.09
N ALA A 287 12.71 -11.30 0.50
CA ALA A 287 13.08 -10.22 1.41
C ALA A 287 12.79 -8.83 0.80
N ARG A 288 13.06 -8.65 -0.50
CA ARG A 288 12.71 -7.43 -1.24
C ARG A 288 11.19 -7.22 -1.30
N LEU A 289 10.41 -8.27 -1.59
CA LEU A 289 8.94 -8.21 -1.55
C LEU A 289 8.45 -7.79 -0.17
N THR A 290 8.96 -8.42 0.90
CA THR A 290 8.59 -8.08 2.28
C THR A 290 8.92 -6.63 2.61
N THR A 291 10.07 -6.12 2.18
CA THR A 291 10.47 -4.71 2.35
C THR A 291 9.49 -3.79 1.62
N THR A 292 9.14 -4.07 0.37
CA THR A 292 8.19 -3.27 -0.41
C THR A 292 6.80 -3.23 0.26
N LEU A 293 6.31 -4.38 0.74
CA LEU A 293 5.04 -4.45 1.47
C LEU A 293 5.10 -3.69 2.80
N ALA A 294 6.23 -3.77 3.51
CA ALA A 294 6.46 -3.03 4.75
C ALA A 294 6.46 -1.52 4.53
N ASP A 295 7.14 -1.03 3.47
CA ASP A 295 7.13 0.39 3.08
C ASP A 295 5.72 0.88 2.78
N ARG A 296 4.93 0.10 2.02
CA ARG A 296 3.53 0.42 1.72
C ARG A 296 2.68 0.46 2.98
N LEU A 297 2.78 -0.55 3.83
CA LEU A 297 2.04 -0.62 5.10
C LEU A 297 2.38 0.56 6.01
N TRP A 298 3.66 0.89 6.13
CA TRP A 298 4.11 2.03 6.91
C TRP A 298 3.48 3.33 6.38
N ALA A 299 3.55 3.55 5.06
CA ALA A 299 2.98 4.74 4.42
C ALA A 299 1.46 4.83 4.62
N MET A 300 0.72 3.73 4.46
CA MET A 300 -0.72 3.68 4.67
C MET A 300 -1.09 3.93 6.14
N THR A 301 -0.35 3.35 7.09
CA THR A 301 -0.52 3.60 8.52
C THR A 301 -0.30 5.07 8.86
N ARG A 302 0.73 5.68 8.24
CA ARG A 302 1.08 7.08 8.43
C ARG A 302 0.02 8.01 7.80
N GLN A 303 -0.51 7.65 6.63
CA GLN A 303 -1.62 8.37 5.98
C GLN A 303 -2.90 8.28 6.82
N MET A 304 -3.16 7.12 7.43
CA MET A 304 -4.30 6.96 8.34
C MET A 304 -4.21 7.91 9.54
N ALA A 305 -3.02 8.09 10.12
CA ALA A 305 -2.81 9.08 11.19
C ALA A 305 -3.08 10.51 10.71
N ASN A 306 -2.79 10.84 9.44
CA ASN A 306 -3.12 12.13 8.85
C ASN A 306 -4.62 12.42 8.83
N THR A 307 -5.46 11.41 8.54
CA THR A 307 -6.92 11.58 8.48
C THR A 307 -7.53 12.02 9.82
N GLN A 308 -6.85 11.75 10.94
CA GLN A 308 -7.30 12.11 12.30
C GLN A 308 -6.99 13.56 12.68
N ILE A 309 -6.14 14.25 11.94
CA ILE A 309 -5.85 15.68 12.18
C ILE A 309 -7.14 16.48 11.92
N LYS A 310 -7.53 17.32 12.88
CA LYS A 310 -8.80 18.06 12.81
C LYS A 310 -8.75 19.21 11.81
N GLU A 311 -7.68 20.00 11.87
CA GLU A 311 -7.52 21.21 11.05
C GLU A 311 -7.07 20.83 9.62
N PRO A 312 -7.84 21.19 8.56
CA PRO A 312 -7.50 20.78 7.18
C PRO A 312 -6.15 21.32 6.69
N ALA A 313 -5.76 22.54 7.05
CA ALA A 313 -4.45 23.07 6.67
C ALA A 313 -3.30 22.30 7.33
N HIS A 314 -3.47 21.83 8.56
CA HIS A 314 -2.49 20.98 9.25
C HIS A 314 -2.38 19.58 8.59
N LYS A 315 -3.48 19.05 8.01
CA LYS A 315 -3.42 17.82 7.21
C LYS A 315 -2.50 17.98 6.01
N LEU A 316 -2.56 19.13 5.32
CA LEU A 316 -1.68 19.41 4.16
C LEU A 316 -0.21 19.44 4.57
N ILE A 317 0.13 20.11 5.67
CA ILE A 317 1.50 20.14 6.22
C ILE A 317 1.97 18.74 6.59
N ASP A 318 1.15 17.96 7.25
CA ASP A 318 1.48 16.58 7.65
C ASP A 318 1.59 15.64 6.43
N MET A 319 0.80 15.85 5.39
CA MET A 319 0.91 15.06 4.15
C MET A 319 2.22 15.35 3.42
N ILE A 320 2.70 16.61 3.42
CA ILE A 320 4.04 16.93 2.90
C ILE A 320 5.12 16.20 3.70
N ALA A 321 5.04 16.26 5.05
CA ALA A 321 5.98 15.52 5.90
C ALA A 321 5.98 14.02 5.57
N LEU A 322 4.81 13.42 5.32
CA LEU A 322 4.71 12.03 4.87
C LEU A 322 5.43 11.78 3.54
N GLN A 323 5.30 12.70 2.56
CA GLN A 323 6.02 12.55 1.28
C GLN A 323 7.53 12.64 1.47
N LEU A 324 8.02 13.55 2.31
CA LEU A 324 9.44 13.63 2.66
C LEU A 324 9.94 12.36 3.36
N GLU A 325 9.18 11.85 4.32
CA GLU A 325 9.48 10.62 5.04
C GLU A 325 9.51 9.41 4.10
N LYS A 326 8.53 9.27 3.18
CA LYS A 326 8.48 8.21 2.14
C LYS A 326 9.69 8.28 1.21
N GLY A 327 10.09 9.48 0.81
CA GLY A 327 11.26 9.72 -0.03
C GLY A 327 12.59 9.55 0.71
N LYS A 328 12.57 9.28 2.03
CA LYS A 328 13.77 9.25 2.89
C LYS A 328 14.63 10.49 2.73
N ILE A 329 13.97 11.64 2.53
CA ILE A 329 14.65 12.93 2.38
C ILE A 329 15.28 13.34 3.71
N ASN A 330 16.56 13.70 3.66
CA ASN A 330 17.26 14.19 4.85
C ASN A 330 16.76 15.59 5.21
N CYS A 331 15.95 15.68 6.27
CA CYS A 331 15.37 16.92 6.77
C CYS A 331 16.27 17.52 7.87
N SER A 332 17.43 18.05 7.51
CA SER A 332 18.28 18.85 8.41
C SER A 332 17.80 20.33 8.45
N LYS A 333 18.23 21.09 9.47
CA LYS A 333 17.91 22.53 9.57
C LYS A 333 18.32 23.28 8.30
N GLY A 334 17.39 24.08 7.75
CA GLY A 334 17.60 24.85 6.54
C GLY A 334 17.59 24.04 5.23
N SER A 335 17.33 22.72 5.27
CA SER A 335 17.14 21.95 4.05
C SER A 335 15.84 22.30 3.36
N THR A 336 15.89 22.45 2.03
CA THR A 336 14.74 22.77 1.18
C THR A 336 14.37 21.57 0.31
N TYR A 337 13.14 21.51 -0.17
CA TYR A 337 12.71 20.46 -1.08
C TYR A 337 11.60 20.92 -2.02
N ASN A 338 11.66 20.46 -3.28
CA ASN A 338 10.62 20.68 -4.28
C ASN A 338 9.74 19.45 -4.40
N LEU A 339 8.48 19.57 -4.00
CA LEU A 339 7.46 18.54 -4.20
C LEU A 339 6.80 18.72 -5.56
N ASN A 340 6.86 17.69 -6.38
CA ASN A 340 6.24 17.68 -7.72
C ASN A 340 4.78 17.18 -7.64
N ILE A 341 3.99 17.80 -6.73
CA ILE A 341 2.58 17.49 -6.49
C ILE A 341 1.84 18.82 -6.39
N SER A 342 0.66 18.92 -7.01
CA SER A 342 -0.17 20.11 -6.87
C SER A 342 -0.83 20.17 -5.48
N VAL A 343 -1.15 21.39 -5.03
CA VAL A 343 -1.84 21.56 -3.73
C VAL A 343 -3.23 20.90 -3.71
N TYR A 344 -3.90 20.85 -4.86
CA TYR A 344 -5.20 20.17 -5.00
C TYR A 344 -5.05 18.65 -4.90
N ASP A 345 -4.02 18.06 -5.52
CA ASP A 345 -3.74 16.63 -5.37
C ASP A 345 -3.39 16.29 -3.92
N LEU A 346 -2.62 17.16 -3.26
CA LEU A 346 -2.29 17.03 -1.84
C LEU A 346 -3.56 17.05 -0.97
N ALA A 347 -4.51 17.95 -1.25
CA ALA A 347 -5.79 18.04 -0.53
C ALA A 347 -6.66 16.80 -0.75
N ASN A 348 -6.70 16.28 -1.97
CA ASN A 348 -7.37 15.02 -2.29
C ASN A 348 -6.76 13.83 -1.52
N MET A 349 -5.44 13.76 -1.43
CA MET A 349 -4.75 12.72 -0.66
C MET A 349 -5.07 12.78 0.84
N CYS A 350 -5.38 13.98 1.37
CA CYS A 350 -5.81 14.18 2.76
C CYS A 350 -7.30 13.86 3.00
N GLY A 351 -8.08 13.63 1.94
CA GLY A 351 -9.53 13.46 2.03
C GLY A 351 -10.28 14.74 2.48
N ILE A 352 -9.73 15.92 2.14
CA ILE A 352 -10.40 17.20 2.42
C ILE A 352 -11.54 17.37 1.43
N SER A 353 -12.74 17.64 1.94
CA SER A 353 -13.94 17.82 1.10
C SER A 353 -13.79 19.01 0.14
N LEU A 354 -14.44 18.96 -1.02
CA LEU A 354 -14.38 20.05 -2.02
C LEU A 354 -14.80 21.40 -1.42
N GLU A 355 -15.73 21.39 -0.46
CA GLU A 355 -16.24 22.61 0.22
C GLU A 355 -15.15 23.23 1.12
N GLU A 356 -14.33 22.39 1.77
CA GLU A 356 -13.27 22.82 2.67
C GLU A 356 -11.92 23.10 1.97
N GLN A 357 -11.71 22.58 0.75
CA GLN A 357 -10.44 22.64 0.05
C GLN A 357 -9.94 24.07 -0.15
N ASN A 358 -10.80 25.00 -0.61
CA ASN A 358 -10.39 26.36 -0.88
C ASN A 358 -9.93 27.09 0.38
N ALA A 359 -10.64 26.93 1.49
CA ALA A 359 -10.27 27.53 2.77
C ALA A 359 -8.97 26.92 3.30
N ALA A 360 -8.84 25.60 3.27
CA ALA A 360 -7.63 24.88 3.69
C ALA A 360 -6.40 25.28 2.87
N ILE A 361 -6.53 25.39 1.55
CA ILE A 361 -5.46 25.80 0.63
C ILE A 361 -5.07 27.25 0.89
N THR A 362 -6.04 28.14 1.06
CA THR A 362 -5.76 29.54 1.39
C THR A 362 -4.96 29.68 2.68
N GLN A 363 -5.39 28.98 3.74
CA GLN A 363 -4.66 28.97 5.01
C GLN A 363 -3.26 28.35 4.87
N PHE A 364 -3.14 27.25 4.12
CA PHE A 364 -1.87 26.61 3.83
C PHE A 364 -0.89 27.52 3.06
N MET A 365 -1.38 28.34 2.12
CA MET A 365 -0.55 29.28 1.34
C MET A 365 0.06 30.39 2.22
N HIS A 366 -0.51 30.70 3.39
CA HIS A 366 0.03 31.65 4.34
C HIS A 366 1.07 31.04 5.28
N ASP A 367 1.31 29.72 5.20
CA ASP A 367 2.31 29.08 6.03
C ASP A 367 3.73 29.47 5.58
N PRO A 368 4.57 30.03 6.46
CA PRO A 368 5.90 30.54 6.08
C PRO A 368 6.88 29.46 5.62
N ARG A 369 6.59 28.18 5.93
CA ARG A 369 7.47 27.03 5.62
C ARG A 369 7.32 26.54 4.20
N VAL A 370 6.25 26.94 3.49
CA VAL A 370 5.95 26.50 2.13
C VAL A 370 5.79 27.68 1.18
N GLN A 371 5.94 27.41 -0.10
CA GLN A 371 5.67 28.33 -1.20
C GLN A 371 5.12 27.54 -2.38
N ILE A 372 4.09 28.07 -3.04
CA ILE A 372 3.54 27.46 -4.25
C ILE A 372 4.14 28.13 -5.46
N GLU A 373 4.75 27.33 -6.35
CA GLU A 373 5.36 27.76 -7.60
C GLU A 373 4.68 27.02 -8.77
N GLY A 374 3.68 27.66 -9.36
CA GLY A 374 2.84 27.03 -10.39
C GLY A 374 2.09 25.83 -9.83
N SER A 375 2.37 24.62 -10.35
CA SER A 375 1.78 23.36 -9.86
C SER A 375 2.65 22.61 -8.84
N LYS A 376 3.72 23.22 -8.32
CA LYS A 376 4.67 22.58 -7.41
C LYS A 376 4.63 23.25 -6.04
N ILE A 377 5.00 22.50 -5.02
CA ILE A 377 5.13 22.99 -3.65
C ILE A 377 6.62 23.01 -3.29
N PHE A 378 7.12 24.19 -2.99
CA PHE A 378 8.47 24.39 -2.47
C PHE A 378 8.45 24.44 -0.96
N VAL A 379 9.20 23.55 -0.30
CA VAL A 379 9.38 23.51 1.16
C VAL A 379 10.65 24.28 1.49
N LYS A 380 10.51 25.38 2.24
CA LYS A 380 11.62 26.30 2.59
C LYS A 380 12.49 25.77 3.73
N ASP A 381 11.91 25.00 4.65
CA ASP A 381 12.61 24.34 5.74
C ASP A 381 11.94 23.01 6.07
N CYS A 382 12.56 21.91 5.59
CA CYS A 382 12.04 20.56 5.78
C CYS A 382 12.04 20.16 7.27
N TYR A 383 13.05 20.61 8.04
CA TYR A 383 13.16 20.27 9.47
C TYR A 383 12.00 20.86 10.28
N GLU A 384 11.75 22.15 10.14
CA GLU A 384 10.67 22.84 10.87
C GLU A 384 9.29 22.34 10.40
N LEU A 385 9.14 21.98 9.11
CA LEU A 385 7.89 21.41 8.61
C LEU A 385 7.61 20.04 9.25
N VAL A 386 8.57 19.11 9.25
CA VAL A 386 8.42 17.77 9.83
C VAL A 386 8.17 17.84 11.33
N LYS A 387 8.86 18.75 12.04
CA LYS A 387 8.66 18.99 13.48
C LYS A 387 7.24 19.49 13.78
N SER A 388 6.74 20.43 12.98
CA SER A 388 5.37 20.95 13.14
C SER A 388 4.32 19.90 12.83
N ALA A 389 4.50 19.11 11.78
CA ALA A 389 3.63 17.99 11.46
C ALA A 389 3.54 17.00 12.62
N ALA A 390 4.66 16.71 13.29
CA ALA A 390 4.66 15.83 14.46
C ALA A 390 3.87 16.43 15.64
N LEU A 391 3.89 17.76 15.83
CA LEU A 391 3.08 18.45 16.84
C LEU A 391 1.59 18.38 16.50
N PHE A 392 1.21 18.62 15.24
CA PHE A 392 -0.20 18.58 14.82
C PHE A 392 -0.82 17.20 15.06
N ARG A 393 -0.07 16.11 14.78
CA ARG A 393 -0.50 14.75 15.10
C ARG A 393 -0.71 14.54 16.61
N LYS A 394 0.15 15.14 17.47
CA LYS A 394 0.01 15.03 18.92
C LYS A 394 -1.18 15.82 19.47
N GLN A 395 -1.48 16.98 18.90
CA GLN A 395 -2.62 17.82 19.31
C GLN A 395 -3.99 17.24 18.90
N SER A 396 -4.01 16.30 17.97
CA SER A 396 -5.23 15.64 17.50
C SER A 396 -5.62 14.41 18.34
N ARG A 397 -4.83 14.13 19.39
CA ARG A 397 -5.04 13.06 20.39
C ARG A 397 -6.10 13.39 21.44
#